data_86fa0d1275e032f0ec7235a1d8c9632c
#
_entry.id   86fa0d1275e032f0ec7235a1d8c9632c
#
_cell.length_a   1.000
_cell.length_b   1.000
_cell.length_c   1.000
_cell.angle_alpha   90.00
_cell.angle_beta   90.00
_cell.angle_gamma   90.00
#
_symmetry.space_group_name_H-M   'P 1'
#
loop_
_entity.id
_entity.type
_entity.pdbx_description
1 polymer ?
#
loop_
_entity_poly.entity_id
_entity_poly.type
_entity_poly.pdbx_seq_one_letter_code
_entity_poly.pdbx_strand_id
1 'polypeptide(L)'
;LQSEKKEVSQDIGVITIDEKAIEKYGQWPWKRDVLADIIIKLREAEVGIIVLPILFSEEDRLGGDNELAQVLQYGVVISQVGTTQTNKNAVPRGVAKVNDPMPWLFEWPGMLGPIPLLGKNASGVGVVNTVPEIDGVVRRTPLIMKIGDETYPAMAIEVIRVAVGAPSYQVKAGQGGIIALRVPGFSIIKTDPHARIWLRWNKEYDTISLADIDQANKFKGKTVIIAPTAEGLNSIVATPLGERYMYEITASTLQTVLDGKNIQRIDISFLVELVLAFIIGCVIILAANYFSYVTLGLTF
;
A
#
# COMPACT_ATOMS: atom_id res chain seq x y z
N LEU A 1 -11.12 19.03 -18.07
CA LEU A 1 -11.28 17.87 -17.18
C LEU A 1 -12.08 18.33 -15.98
N GLN A 2 -13.38 18.02 -15.95
CA GLN A 2 -14.21 18.21 -14.76
C GLN A 2 -13.61 17.35 -13.64
N SER A 3 -13.25 17.97 -12.51
CA SER A 3 -12.88 17.22 -11.32
C SER A 3 -14.15 16.51 -10.82
N GLU A 4 -14.28 15.24 -11.11
CA GLU A 4 -15.28 14.41 -10.43
C GLU A 4 -15.08 14.60 -8.92
N LYS A 5 -16.14 14.97 -8.23
CA LYS A 5 -16.13 15.11 -6.77
C LYS A 5 -15.74 13.75 -6.18
N LYS A 6 -14.58 13.67 -5.55
CA LYS A 6 -14.14 12.42 -4.94
C LYS A 6 -15.12 12.02 -3.85
N GLU A 7 -15.44 10.74 -3.84
CA GLU A 7 -16.28 10.14 -2.80
C GLU A 7 -15.46 9.93 -1.52
N VAL A 8 -16.05 10.22 -0.36
CA VAL A 8 -15.41 9.94 0.93
C VAL A 8 -15.46 8.44 1.22
N SER A 9 -14.33 7.87 1.63
CA SER A 9 -14.26 6.46 2.01
C SER A 9 -15.18 6.16 3.20
N GLN A 10 -15.92 5.06 3.10
CA GLN A 10 -16.73 4.55 4.22
C GLN A 10 -15.95 3.55 5.09
N ASP A 11 -14.84 3.02 4.57
CA ASP A 11 -14.07 1.94 5.20
C ASP A 11 -12.83 2.44 5.93
N ILE A 12 -12.30 3.61 5.54
CA ILE A 12 -11.02 4.12 6.02
C ILE A 12 -11.20 5.52 6.59
N GLY A 13 -10.69 5.74 7.80
CA GLY A 13 -10.50 7.04 8.42
C GLY A 13 -9.03 7.35 8.63
N VAL A 14 -8.70 8.61 8.78
CA VAL A 14 -7.32 9.06 9.03
C VAL A 14 -7.29 9.92 10.29
N ILE A 15 -6.31 9.67 11.14
CA ILE A 15 -6.00 10.50 12.30
C ILE A 15 -4.58 11.01 12.12
N THR A 16 -4.42 12.34 12.01
CA THR A 16 -3.14 12.96 11.72
C THR A 16 -2.36 13.28 12.99
N ILE A 17 -1.07 12.95 12.99
CA ILE A 17 -0.10 13.54 13.90
C ILE A 17 0.39 14.83 13.22
N ASP A 18 -0.37 15.88 13.40
CA ASP A 18 -0.14 17.22 12.87
C ASP A 18 0.44 18.16 13.94
N GLU A 19 0.59 19.42 13.61
CA GLU A 19 1.12 20.44 14.51
C GLU A 19 0.29 20.58 15.80
N LYS A 20 -1.04 20.45 15.71
CA LYS A 20 -1.93 20.48 16.89
C LYS A 20 -1.66 19.29 17.82
N ALA A 21 -1.43 18.13 17.24
CA ALA A 21 -1.10 16.93 18.00
C ALA A 21 0.25 17.09 18.71
N ILE A 22 1.25 17.67 18.03
CA ILE A 22 2.56 17.98 18.62
C ILE A 22 2.42 19.01 19.75
N GLU A 23 1.60 20.03 19.57
CA GLU A 23 1.35 21.02 20.63
C GLU A 23 0.70 20.39 21.87
N LYS A 24 -0.25 19.46 21.68
CA LYS A 24 -0.98 18.78 22.77
C LYS A 24 -0.16 17.74 23.51
N TYR A 25 0.59 16.90 22.77
CA TYR A 25 1.28 15.72 23.32
C TYR A 25 2.78 15.95 23.53
N GLY A 26 3.33 17.09 23.08
CA GLY A 26 4.73 17.41 23.14
C GLY A 26 5.51 16.99 21.90
N GLN A 27 6.83 17.22 21.92
CA GLN A 27 7.72 16.96 20.81
C GLN A 27 7.79 15.47 20.47
N TRP A 28 7.69 15.15 19.16
CA TRP A 28 7.93 13.82 18.63
C TRP A 28 9.43 13.46 18.63
N PRO A 29 9.85 12.19 18.87
CA PRO A 29 8.97 11.03 19.08
C PRO A 29 8.42 10.95 20.51
N TRP A 30 7.13 10.62 20.63
CA TRP A 30 6.50 10.42 21.92
C TRP A 30 6.93 9.11 22.57
N LYS A 31 6.90 9.10 23.90
CA LYS A 31 7.04 7.90 24.70
C LYS A 31 5.97 6.86 24.28
N ARG A 32 6.33 5.59 24.25
CA ARG A 32 5.44 4.54 23.70
C ARG A 32 4.21 4.24 24.56
N ASP A 33 4.22 4.57 25.84
CA ASP A 33 3.02 4.53 26.66
C ASP A 33 1.95 5.53 26.18
N VAL A 34 2.34 6.72 25.70
CA VAL A 34 1.42 7.68 25.08
C VAL A 34 0.74 7.08 23.85
N LEU A 35 1.49 6.33 23.03
CA LEU A 35 0.90 5.61 21.89
C LEU A 35 -0.03 4.49 22.34
N ALA A 36 0.31 3.81 23.44
CA ALA A 36 -0.56 2.80 24.04
C ALA A 36 -1.90 3.40 24.51
N ASP A 37 -1.86 4.52 25.18
CA ASP A 37 -3.06 5.25 25.62
C ASP A 37 -3.94 5.70 24.44
N ILE A 38 -3.31 6.17 23.35
CA ILE A 38 -4.00 6.52 22.11
C ILE A 38 -4.72 5.29 21.52
N ILE A 39 -4.05 4.14 21.47
CA ILE A 39 -4.65 2.89 20.98
C ILE A 39 -5.83 2.47 21.86
N ILE A 40 -5.73 2.59 23.18
CA ILE A 40 -6.81 2.28 24.13
C ILE A 40 -8.03 3.16 23.82
N LYS A 41 -7.86 4.48 23.69
CA LYS A 41 -8.95 5.40 23.34
C LYS A 41 -9.61 5.06 21.99
N LEU A 42 -8.83 4.66 21.00
CA LEU A 42 -9.39 4.23 19.72
C LEU A 42 -10.15 2.90 19.84
N ARG A 43 -9.74 2.00 20.74
CA ARG A 43 -10.49 0.79 21.04
C ARG A 43 -11.80 1.09 21.78
N GLU A 44 -11.80 2.03 22.72
CA GLU A 44 -13.00 2.53 23.38
C GLU A 44 -13.99 3.18 22.41
N ALA A 45 -13.46 3.84 21.35
CA ALA A 45 -14.25 4.39 20.24
C ALA A 45 -14.70 3.31 19.22
N GLU A 46 -14.47 2.04 19.51
CA GLU A 46 -14.83 0.88 18.67
C GLU A 46 -14.28 0.95 17.23
N VAL A 47 -13.08 1.53 17.06
CA VAL A 47 -12.38 1.49 15.77
C VAL A 47 -12.08 0.03 15.38
N GLY A 48 -12.24 -0.33 14.11
CA GLY A 48 -12.08 -1.70 13.60
C GLY A 48 -10.61 -2.15 13.64
N ILE A 49 -9.77 -1.66 12.74
CA ILE A 49 -8.33 -1.92 12.68
C ILE A 49 -7.58 -0.59 12.85
N ILE A 50 -6.49 -0.61 13.61
CA ILE A 50 -5.60 0.54 13.79
C ILE A 50 -4.32 0.27 13.02
N VAL A 51 -3.94 1.20 12.15
CA VAL A 51 -2.73 1.12 11.33
C VAL A 51 -1.75 2.17 11.80
N LEU A 52 -0.57 1.73 12.23
CA LEU A 52 0.54 2.58 12.66
C LEU A 52 1.68 2.46 11.64
N PRO A 53 1.75 3.33 10.61
CA PRO A 53 2.85 3.35 9.66
C PRO A 53 4.11 3.99 10.27
N ILE A 54 4.39 3.65 11.51
CA ILE A 54 5.51 4.16 12.32
C ILE A 54 6.48 2.99 12.55
N LEU A 55 7.77 3.23 12.32
CA LEU A 55 8.80 2.23 12.50
C LEU A 55 9.31 2.22 13.94
N PHE A 56 9.24 1.08 14.59
CA PHE A 56 9.69 0.84 15.97
C PHE A 56 10.95 -0.04 15.98
N SER A 57 12.01 0.38 15.30
CA SER A 57 13.23 -0.43 15.09
C SER A 57 14.20 -0.45 16.26
N GLU A 58 13.99 0.39 17.26
CA GLU A 58 14.82 0.52 18.45
C GLU A 58 13.95 0.55 19.71
N GLU A 59 14.52 0.18 20.84
CA GLU A 59 13.87 0.30 22.14
C GLU A 59 13.62 1.78 22.46
N ASP A 60 12.53 2.05 23.15
CA ASP A 60 12.22 3.42 23.56
C ASP A 60 13.14 3.85 24.71
N ARG A 61 13.87 4.92 24.49
CA ARG A 61 14.75 5.51 25.50
C ARG A 61 14.00 6.00 26.73
N LEU A 62 12.73 6.34 26.58
CA LEU A 62 11.86 6.83 27.64
C LEU A 62 11.03 5.71 28.29
N GLY A 63 11.11 4.49 27.73
CA GLY A 63 10.33 3.33 28.15
C GLY A 63 8.94 3.28 27.49
N GLY A 64 8.10 2.32 27.92
CA GLY A 64 6.75 2.15 27.38
C GLY A 64 6.62 1.05 26.31
N ASP A 65 7.71 0.32 26.00
CA ASP A 65 7.66 -0.79 25.04
C ASP A 65 6.73 -1.91 25.46
N ASN A 66 6.69 -2.21 26.78
CA ASN A 66 5.81 -3.27 27.33
C ASN A 66 4.34 -2.84 27.27
N GLU A 67 4.04 -1.61 27.61
CA GLU A 67 2.70 -1.03 27.57
C GLU A 67 2.17 -1.02 26.13
N LEU A 68 3.01 -0.58 25.19
CA LEU A 68 2.65 -0.62 23.77
C LEU A 68 2.44 -2.07 23.30
N ALA A 69 3.34 -3.01 23.65
CA ALA A 69 3.23 -4.40 23.25
C ALA A 69 1.89 -5.03 23.70
N GLN A 70 1.41 -4.71 24.90
CA GLN A 70 0.15 -5.22 25.44
C GLN A 70 -1.07 -4.82 24.61
N VAL A 71 -1.07 -3.64 23.99
CA VAL A 71 -2.21 -3.15 23.22
C VAL A 71 -2.15 -3.48 21.73
N LEU A 72 -0.94 -3.82 21.20
CA LEU A 72 -0.76 -4.13 19.77
C LEU A 72 -1.51 -5.41 19.32
N GLN A 73 -1.81 -6.34 20.23
CA GLN A 73 -2.55 -7.56 19.90
C GLN A 73 -4.03 -7.33 19.59
N TYR A 74 -4.56 -6.14 19.85
CA TYR A 74 -5.97 -5.83 19.66
C TYR A 74 -6.23 -5.16 18.30
N GLY A 75 -5.91 -5.84 17.19
CA GLY A 75 -6.19 -5.37 15.85
C GLY A 75 -5.32 -4.19 15.41
N VAL A 76 -4.07 -4.15 15.88
CA VAL A 76 -3.11 -3.12 15.49
C VAL A 76 -2.09 -3.69 14.50
N VAL A 77 -1.92 -2.99 13.37
CA VAL A 77 -0.92 -3.31 12.35
C VAL A 77 0.17 -2.25 12.37
N ILE A 78 1.41 -2.69 12.61
CA ILE A 78 2.60 -1.83 12.65
C ILE A 78 3.47 -2.00 11.41
N SER A 79 4.46 -1.11 11.24
CA SER A 79 5.27 -1.07 10.02
C SER A 79 6.59 -1.82 10.12
N GLN A 80 7.05 -2.24 8.95
CA GLN A 80 8.45 -2.50 8.62
C GLN A 80 8.79 -1.85 7.29
N VAL A 81 10.07 -1.65 7.02
CA VAL A 81 10.57 -0.87 5.87
C VAL A 81 11.61 -1.66 5.10
N GLY A 82 11.39 -1.85 3.80
CA GLY A 82 12.42 -2.37 2.89
C GLY A 82 13.59 -1.38 2.77
N THR A 83 14.82 -1.90 2.85
CA THR A 83 16.05 -1.10 2.85
C THR A 83 17.06 -1.64 1.83
N THR A 84 18.08 -0.84 1.52
CA THR A 84 19.15 -1.23 0.60
C THR A 84 20.35 -1.89 1.29
N GLN A 85 20.44 -1.85 2.62
CA GLN A 85 21.67 -2.22 3.33
C GLN A 85 21.46 -3.08 4.58
N THR A 86 20.29 -3.00 5.21
CA THR A 86 20.11 -3.57 6.55
C THR A 86 19.00 -4.62 6.57
N ASN A 87 19.32 -5.80 7.11
CA ASN A 87 18.30 -6.79 7.45
C ASN A 87 18.32 -6.99 8.97
N LYS A 88 17.42 -6.30 9.69
CA LYS A 88 17.35 -6.30 11.15
C LYS A 88 15.89 -6.39 11.60
N ASN A 89 15.60 -7.36 12.47
CA ASN A 89 14.28 -7.59 13.06
C ASN A 89 13.13 -7.71 12.03
N ALA A 90 13.44 -8.14 10.81
CA ALA A 90 12.43 -8.37 9.77
C ALA A 90 11.41 -9.39 10.25
N VAL A 91 10.12 -9.14 10.00
CA VAL A 91 9.02 -10.02 10.38
C VAL A 91 8.40 -10.60 9.10
N PRO A 92 8.88 -11.77 8.65
CA PRO A 92 8.33 -12.42 7.47
C PRO A 92 6.94 -12.99 7.74
N ARG A 93 6.17 -13.14 6.68
CA ARG A 93 4.89 -13.84 6.71
C ARG A 93 4.86 -14.89 5.62
N GLY A 94 4.78 -16.13 6.02
CA GLY A 94 4.70 -17.25 5.08
C GLY A 94 3.47 -17.18 4.18
N VAL A 95 3.63 -17.67 2.96
CA VAL A 95 2.54 -17.77 1.98
C VAL A 95 2.32 -19.21 1.55
N ALA A 96 1.07 -19.61 1.38
CA ALA A 96 0.74 -20.85 0.69
C ALA A 96 0.92 -20.64 -0.82
N LYS A 97 1.84 -21.39 -1.42
CA LYS A 97 2.26 -21.22 -2.82
C LYS A 97 1.51 -22.20 -3.72
N VAL A 98 0.94 -21.70 -4.83
CA VAL A 98 0.48 -22.50 -5.96
C VAL A 98 1.43 -22.19 -7.10
N ASN A 99 2.26 -23.14 -7.48
CA ASN A 99 3.50 -22.99 -8.23
C ASN A 99 4.53 -22.08 -7.49
N ASP A 100 5.68 -21.81 -8.10
CA ASP A 100 6.70 -20.97 -7.45
C ASP A 100 6.52 -19.48 -7.79
N PRO A 101 6.10 -18.64 -6.82
CA PRO A 101 5.96 -17.19 -7.01
C PRO A 101 7.30 -16.44 -6.85
N MET A 102 8.30 -17.04 -6.22
CA MET A 102 9.49 -16.33 -5.76
C MET A 102 10.28 -15.61 -6.85
N PRO A 103 10.45 -16.15 -8.08
CA PRO A 103 11.15 -15.46 -9.15
C PRO A 103 10.49 -14.17 -9.63
N TRP A 104 9.20 -14.00 -9.35
CA TRP A 104 8.38 -12.90 -9.85
C TRP A 104 8.17 -11.77 -8.84
N LEU A 105 8.41 -12.05 -7.56
CA LEU A 105 8.22 -11.06 -6.49
C LEU A 105 9.33 -10.02 -6.52
N PHE A 106 8.94 -8.77 -6.21
CA PHE A 106 9.92 -7.71 -5.98
C PHE A 106 10.80 -8.06 -4.78
N GLU A 107 12.11 -7.96 -4.95
CA GLU A 107 13.10 -8.28 -3.92
C GLU A 107 13.71 -7.01 -3.34
N TRP A 108 13.59 -6.86 -2.01
CA TRP A 108 14.36 -5.88 -1.27
C TRP A 108 15.71 -6.44 -0.85
N PRO A 109 16.80 -5.67 -0.93
CA PRO A 109 18.11 -6.10 -0.41
C PRO A 109 18.12 -6.35 1.09
N GLY A 110 17.27 -5.67 1.85
CA GLY A 110 17.13 -5.82 3.29
C GLY A 110 15.77 -5.34 3.81
N MET A 111 15.51 -5.56 5.08
CA MET A 111 14.32 -5.11 5.81
C MET A 111 14.69 -4.62 7.19
N LEU A 112 14.11 -3.51 7.60
CA LEU A 112 14.17 -3.02 8.97
C LEU A 112 12.79 -3.17 9.60
N GLY A 113 12.70 -4.10 10.55
CA GLY A 113 11.47 -4.39 11.28
C GLY A 113 11.42 -3.75 12.66
N PRO A 114 10.29 -3.89 13.35
CA PRO A 114 10.14 -3.46 14.74
C PRO A 114 11.00 -4.30 15.69
N ILE A 115 11.26 -3.79 16.89
CA ILE A 115 11.93 -4.62 17.92
C ILE A 115 11.14 -5.90 18.16
N PRO A 116 11.80 -7.01 18.53
CA PRO A 116 11.17 -8.33 18.63
C PRO A 116 9.94 -8.36 19.55
N LEU A 117 9.98 -7.58 20.64
CA LEU A 117 8.85 -7.46 21.57
C LEU A 117 7.59 -6.94 20.88
N LEU A 118 7.70 -5.87 20.12
CA LEU A 118 6.55 -5.26 19.43
C LEU A 118 6.12 -6.09 18.21
N GLY A 119 7.08 -6.59 17.42
CA GLY A 119 6.80 -7.40 16.24
C GLY A 119 6.05 -8.70 16.56
N LYS A 120 6.34 -9.29 17.76
CA LYS A 120 5.71 -10.53 18.23
C LYS A 120 4.28 -10.33 18.75
N ASN A 121 4.02 -9.16 19.34
CA ASN A 121 2.73 -8.83 19.93
C ASN A 121 1.79 -8.10 18.99
N ALA A 122 2.28 -7.53 17.89
CA ALA A 122 1.42 -6.88 16.92
C ALA A 122 0.48 -7.88 16.21
N SER A 123 -0.76 -7.49 15.99
CA SER A 123 -1.73 -8.27 15.19
C SER A 123 -1.23 -8.49 13.77
N GLY A 124 -0.46 -7.55 13.25
CA GLY A 124 0.20 -7.64 11.96
C GLY A 124 1.40 -6.72 11.82
N VAL A 125 2.31 -7.08 10.91
CA VAL A 125 3.47 -6.27 10.53
C VAL A 125 3.53 -6.21 9.01
N GLY A 126 3.42 -5.00 8.44
CA GLY A 126 3.37 -4.79 7.00
C GLY A 126 4.44 -3.81 6.49
N VAL A 127 4.85 -3.97 5.23
CA VAL A 127 5.80 -3.08 4.58
C VAL A 127 5.08 -1.80 4.16
N VAL A 128 5.60 -0.63 4.58
CA VAL A 128 4.98 0.67 4.29
C VAL A 128 5.49 1.33 3.04
N ASN A 129 6.76 1.12 2.69
CA ASN A 129 7.32 1.74 1.50
C ASN A 129 6.93 0.98 0.24
N THR A 130 6.93 1.71 -0.87
CA THR A 130 6.62 1.18 -2.19
C THR A 130 7.79 1.46 -3.15
N VAL A 131 7.71 0.89 -4.33
CA VAL A 131 8.72 1.04 -5.37
C VAL A 131 8.18 1.99 -6.43
N PRO A 132 8.77 3.19 -6.59
CA PRO A 132 8.41 4.08 -7.69
C PRO A 132 8.70 3.45 -9.05
N GLU A 133 8.01 3.92 -10.08
CA GLU A 133 8.37 3.62 -11.48
C GLU A 133 9.69 4.32 -11.84
N ILE A 134 10.24 4.04 -13.02
CA ILE A 134 11.53 4.58 -13.48
C ILE A 134 11.57 6.12 -13.51
N ASP A 135 10.42 6.77 -13.63
CA ASP A 135 10.26 8.23 -13.61
C ASP A 135 10.07 8.80 -12.19
N GLY A 136 10.23 7.98 -11.15
CA GLY A 136 10.08 8.36 -9.76
C GLY A 136 8.62 8.44 -9.26
N VAL A 137 7.63 8.19 -10.11
CA VAL A 137 6.21 8.31 -9.77
C VAL A 137 5.64 6.98 -9.30
N VAL A 138 4.94 6.99 -8.18
CA VAL A 138 4.25 5.81 -7.63
C VAL A 138 2.87 5.67 -8.29
N ARG A 139 2.73 4.69 -9.17
CA ARG A 139 1.45 4.32 -9.81
C ARG A 139 0.94 2.97 -9.37
N ARG A 140 1.87 2.07 -9.05
CA ARG A 140 1.60 0.70 -8.63
C ARG A 140 2.32 0.39 -7.33
N THR A 141 1.76 -0.52 -6.55
CA THR A 141 2.42 -1.01 -5.35
C THR A 141 2.43 -2.52 -5.34
N PRO A 142 3.55 -3.16 -4.96
CA PRO A 142 3.59 -4.59 -4.73
C PRO A 142 2.79 -4.94 -3.48
N LEU A 143 1.99 -5.99 -3.54
CA LEU A 143 1.19 -6.47 -2.41
C LEU A 143 1.95 -7.47 -1.54
N ILE A 144 2.89 -8.20 -2.14
CA ILE A 144 3.84 -9.08 -1.45
C ILE A 144 5.22 -8.88 -2.09
N MET A 145 6.24 -8.88 -1.26
CA MET A 145 7.64 -8.71 -1.61
C MET A 145 8.45 -9.83 -0.97
N LYS A 146 9.71 -9.96 -1.33
CA LYS A 146 10.62 -10.96 -0.76
C LYS A 146 11.96 -10.37 -0.32
N ILE A 147 12.64 -11.13 0.54
CA ILE A 147 14.08 -11.03 0.80
C ILE A 147 14.58 -12.47 0.87
N GLY A 148 15.44 -12.85 -0.06
CA GLY A 148 15.83 -14.27 -0.21
C GLY A 148 14.59 -15.15 -0.39
N ASP A 149 14.44 -16.15 0.46
CA ASP A 149 13.31 -17.10 0.44
C ASP A 149 12.11 -16.69 1.29
N GLU A 150 12.20 -15.58 2.02
CA GLU A 150 11.15 -15.08 2.90
C GLU A 150 10.26 -14.06 2.21
N THR A 151 8.97 -14.06 2.56
CA THR A 151 7.97 -13.14 1.99
C THR A 151 7.46 -12.13 3.02
N TYR A 152 7.18 -10.93 2.52
CA TYR A 152 6.77 -9.77 3.31
C TYR A 152 5.55 -9.10 2.68
N PRO A 153 4.41 -9.02 3.39
CA PRO A 153 3.21 -8.36 2.85
C PRO A 153 3.34 -6.83 2.90
N ALA A 154 2.76 -6.15 1.93
CA ALA A 154 2.49 -4.72 2.05
C ALA A 154 1.52 -4.46 3.21
N MET A 155 1.62 -3.29 3.83
CA MET A 155 0.79 -2.93 4.99
C MET A 155 -0.70 -3.07 4.71
N ALA A 156 -1.18 -2.62 3.56
CA ALA A 156 -2.59 -2.71 3.19
C ALA A 156 -3.12 -4.16 3.15
N ILE A 157 -2.29 -5.11 2.69
CA ILE A 157 -2.67 -6.53 2.66
C ILE A 157 -2.64 -7.15 4.05
N GLU A 158 -1.68 -6.74 4.89
CA GLU A 158 -1.62 -7.19 6.27
C GLU A 158 -2.84 -6.69 7.07
N VAL A 159 -3.31 -5.47 6.82
CA VAL A 159 -4.56 -4.93 7.37
C VAL A 159 -5.74 -5.82 7.02
N ILE A 160 -5.89 -6.22 5.77
CA ILE A 160 -6.98 -7.12 5.33
C ILE A 160 -6.85 -8.48 6.02
N ARG A 161 -5.64 -9.04 6.09
CA ARG A 161 -5.41 -10.33 6.77
C ARG A 161 -5.86 -10.28 8.23
N VAL A 162 -5.50 -9.23 8.95
CA VAL A 162 -5.88 -9.03 10.36
C VAL A 162 -7.40 -8.84 10.48
N ALA A 163 -8.00 -8.03 9.61
CA ALA A 163 -9.43 -7.74 9.63
C ALA A 163 -10.31 -8.99 9.45
N VAL A 164 -9.88 -9.94 8.60
CA VAL A 164 -10.61 -11.19 8.38
C VAL A 164 -10.13 -12.35 9.26
N GLY A 165 -9.14 -12.13 10.11
CA GLY A 165 -8.58 -13.17 10.98
C GLY A 165 -7.84 -14.30 10.23
N ALA A 166 -7.32 -14.04 9.03
CA ALA A 166 -6.64 -15.05 8.24
C ALA A 166 -5.24 -15.38 8.81
N PRO A 167 -4.82 -16.65 8.78
CA PRO A 167 -3.50 -17.04 9.29
C PRO A 167 -2.35 -16.64 8.37
N SER A 168 -2.58 -16.61 7.04
CA SER A 168 -1.56 -16.35 6.03
C SER A 168 -2.21 -15.94 4.70
N TYR A 169 -1.41 -15.89 3.64
CA TYR A 169 -1.81 -15.57 2.27
C TYR A 169 -1.69 -16.79 1.35
N GLN A 170 -2.36 -16.73 0.21
CA GLN A 170 -2.20 -17.69 -0.89
C GLN A 170 -1.75 -16.92 -2.12
N VAL A 171 -0.65 -17.33 -2.73
CA VAL A 171 -0.11 -16.72 -3.95
C VAL A 171 -0.12 -17.75 -5.06
N LYS A 172 -0.77 -17.44 -6.17
CA LYS A 172 -0.81 -18.28 -7.37
C LYS A 172 0.06 -17.65 -8.44
N ALA A 173 1.09 -18.40 -8.86
CA ALA A 173 1.94 -18.09 -10.02
C ALA A 173 1.53 -18.93 -11.24
N GLY A 174 1.88 -18.43 -12.42
CA GLY A 174 1.76 -19.12 -13.71
C GLY A 174 3.05 -19.01 -14.51
N GLN A 175 3.02 -19.39 -15.80
CA GLN A 175 4.19 -19.33 -16.67
C GLN A 175 4.72 -17.91 -16.91
N GLY A 176 3.85 -16.89 -16.81
CA GLY A 176 4.20 -15.48 -17.09
C GLY A 176 4.24 -14.59 -15.85
N GLY A 177 4.22 -15.14 -14.63
CA GLY A 177 4.26 -14.35 -13.40
C GLY A 177 3.18 -14.69 -12.38
N ILE A 178 2.95 -13.78 -11.47
CA ILE A 178 1.87 -13.89 -10.47
C ILE A 178 0.53 -13.67 -11.16
N ILE A 179 -0.43 -14.55 -10.89
CA ILE A 179 -1.79 -14.48 -11.43
C ILE A 179 -2.71 -13.81 -10.41
N ALA A 180 -2.59 -14.18 -9.14
CA ALA A 180 -3.47 -13.71 -8.09
C ALA A 180 -2.86 -13.88 -6.69
N LEU A 181 -3.28 -13.00 -5.81
CA LEU A 181 -3.13 -13.08 -4.37
C LEU A 181 -4.50 -13.34 -3.75
N ARG A 182 -4.58 -14.20 -2.75
CA ARG A 182 -5.78 -14.41 -1.95
C ARG A 182 -5.47 -14.31 -0.47
N VAL A 183 -6.30 -13.58 0.24
CA VAL A 183 -6.38 -13.63 1.70
C VAL A 183 -7.58 -14.54 2.03
N PRO A 184 -7.41 -15.68 2.73
CA PRO A 184 -8.53 -16.53 3.14
C PRO A 184 -9.57 -15.74 3.93
N GLY A 185 -10.86 -15.85 3.56
CA GLY A 185 -11.93 -15.03 4.13
C GLY A 185 -12.18 -13.71 3.39
N PHE A 186 -11.33 -13.36 2.42
CA PHE A 186 -11.49 -12.21 1.53
C PHE A 186 -11.50 -12.64 0.05
N SER A 187 -11.85 -11.71 -0.84
CA SER A 187 -11.89 -11.98 -2.27
C SER A 187 -10.50 -12.18 -2.88
N ILE A 188 -10.46 -12.80 -4.07
CA ILE A 188 -9.21 -12.95 -4.84
C ILE A 188 -8.81 -11.61 -5.43
N ILE A 189 -7.56 -11.22 -5.20
CA ILE A 189 -6.97 -9.99 -5.70
C ILE A 189 -6.13 -10.36 -6.94
N LYS A 190 -6.58 -9.94 -8.11
CA LYS A 190 -5.79 -10.08 -9.32
C LYS A 190 -4.69 -9.02 -9.34
N THR A 191 -3.49 -9.41 -9.78
CA THR A 191 -2.31 -8.54 -9.80
C THR A 191 -1.66 -8.55 -11.18
N ASP A 192 -0.69 -7.67 -11.39
CA ASP A 192 0.23 -7.82 -12.50
C ASP A 192 1.21 -9.00 -12.23
N PRO A 193 2.05 -9.40 -13.21
CA PRO A 193 2.99 -10.51 -13.05
C PRO A 193 3.97 -10.40 -11.86
N HIS A 194 4.13 -9.21 -11.29
CA HIS A 194 5.02 -8.95 -10.15
C HIS A 194 4.27 -8.71 -8.83
N ALA A 195 3.05 -9.25 -8.71
CA ALA A 195 2.17 -9.07 -7.54
C ALA A 195 1.84 -7.60 -7.23
N ARG A 196 1.84 -6.71 -8.24
CA ARG A 196 1.51 -5.29 -8.06
C ARG A 196 0.09 -4.99 -8.50
N ILE A 197 -0.50 -3.94 -7.93
CA ILE A 197 -1.78 -3.37 -8.37
C ILE A 197 -1.60 -1.90 -8.74
N TRP A 198 -2.42 -1.43 -9.68
CA TRP A 198 -2.56 -0.01 -9.97
C TRP A 198 -3.36 0.67 -8.87
N LEU A 199 -2.84 1.78 -8.34
CA LEU A 199 -3.52 2.56 -7.32
C LEU A 199 -4.65 3.40 -7.94
N ARG A 200 -5.80 3.38 -7.31
CA ARG A 200 -6.93 4.25 -7.64
C ARG A 200 -7.01 5.39 -6.62
N TRP A 201 -6.85 6.61 -7.11
CA TRP A 201 -6.86 7.83 -6.32
C TRP A 201 -8.23 8.51 -6.34
N ASN A 202 -9.31 7.75 -6.26
CA ASN A 202 -10.68 8.20 -6.46
C ASN A 202 -11.45 8.47 -5.18
N LYS A 203 -10.83 8.28 -4.02
CA LYS A 203 -11.46 8.53 -2.71
C LYS A 203 -10.74 9.63 -1.95
N GLU A 204 -11.49 10.31 -1.10
CA GLU A 204 -11.00 11.12 -0.01
C GLU A 204 -11.19 10.37 1.31
N TYR A 205 -10.44 10.74 2.34
CA TYR A 205 -10.51 10.08 3.63
C TYR A 205 -10.95 11.09 4.67
N ASP A 206 -11.98 10.73 5.44
CA ASP A 206 -12.39 11.53 6.58
C ASP A 206 -11.24 11.61 7.59
N THR A 207 -10.86 12.82 7.96
CA THR A 207 -9.63 13.08 8.71
C THR A 207 -9.92 13.93 9.96
N ILE A 208 -9.26 13.59 11.07
CA ILE A 208 -9.17 14.43 12.27
C ILE A 208 -7.72 14.55 12.72
N SER A 209 -7.41 15.63 13.45
CA SER A 209 -6.18 15.70 14.23
C SER A 209 -6.22 14.71 15.40
N LEU A 210 -5.09 14.12 15.76
CA LEU A 210 -4.97 13.31 16.96
C LEU A 210 -5.23 14.16 18.23
N ALA A 211 -5.04 15.47 18.16
CA ALA A 211 -5.45 16.38 19.23
C ALA A 211 -6.95 16.28 19.55
N ASP A 212 -7.76 15.95 18.56
CA ASP A 212 -9.21 15.83 18.64
C ASP A 212 -9.68 14.36 18.74
N ILE A 213 -8.87 13.48 19.33
CA ILE A 213 -9.13 12.03 19.41
C ILE A 213 -10.49 11.68 20.05
N ASP A 214 -11.06 12.56 20.85
CA ASP A 214 -12.38 12.38 21.44
C ASP A 214 -13.51 12.31 20.39
N GLN A 215 -13.24 12.75 19.15
CA GLN A 215 -14.13 12.61 18.00
C GLN A 215 -13.96 11.29 17.23
N ALA A 216 -13.11 10.36 17.71
CA ALA A 216 -12.81 9.09 17.02
C ALA A 216 -14.03 8.18 16.86
N ASN A 217 -15.12 8.40 17.61
CA ASN A 217 -16.38 7.67 17.50
C ASN A 217 -16.96 7.65 16.07
N LYS A 218 -16.67 8.67 15.26
CA LYS A 218 -17.07 8.70 13.84
C LYS A 218 -16.41 7.63 12.99
N PHE A 219 -15.34 7.01 13.48
CA PHE A 219 -14.61 5.94 12.84
C PHE A 219 -14.97 4.54 13.38
N LYS A 220 -16.06 4.43 14.12
CA LYS A 220 -16.54 3.13 14.60
C LYS A 220 -16.62 2.10 13.48
N GLY A 221 -15.99 0.95 13.70
CA GLY A 221 -15.92 -0.17 12.75
C GLY A 221 -14.98 0.03 11.56
N LYS A 222 -14.45 1.24 11.33
CA LYS A 222 -13.55 1.54 10.20
C LYS A 222 -12.10 1.12 10.49
N THR A 223 -11.31 1.00 9.45
CA THR A 223 -9.85 0.99 9.56
C THR A 223 -9.35 2.43 9.73
N VAL A 224 -8.57 2.69 10.75
CA VAL A 224 -7.99 4.01 11.01
C VAL A 224 -6.48 3.98 10.81
N ILE A 225 -5.97 4.89 9.97
CA ILE A 225 -4.55 5.09 9.76
C ILE A 225 -4.09 6.29 10.60
N ILE A 226 -3.15 6.07 11.51
CA ILE A 226 -2.50 7.15 12.26
C ILE A 226 -1.33 7.65 11.43
N ALA A 227 -1.47 8.85 10.88
CA ALA A 227 -0.62 9.40 9.83
C ALA A 227 0.25 10.55 10.34
N PRO A 228 1.57 10.42 10.39
CA PRO A 228 2.47 11.55 10.64
C PRO A 228 2.39 12.54 9.48
N THR A 229 1.90 13.76 9.76
CA THR A 229 1.74 14.83 8.75
C THR A 229 2.39 16.15 9.18
N ALA A 230 2.78 16.27 10.45
CA ALA A 230 3.48 17.45 10.93
C ALA A 230 4.79 17.69 10.15
N GLU A 231 5.18 18.95 10.02
CA GLU A 231 6.38 19.35 9.31
C GLU A 231 7.63 18.68 9.93
N GLY A 232 8.45 18.07 9.10
CA GLY A 232 9.63 17.29 9.55
C GLY A 232 9.33 15.83 9.96
N LEU A 233 8.06 15.43 10.12
CA LEU A 233 7.67 14.04 10.37
C LEU A 233 7.09 13.35 9.13
N ASN A 234 6.60 14.12 8.17
CA ASN A 234 5.94 13.60 6.99
C ASN A 234 6.95 12.98 6.00
N SER A 235 6.49 11.99 5.27
CA SER A 235 7.18 11.46 4.08
C SER A 235 6.29 11.72 2.88
N ILE A 236 6.83 12.38 1.87
CA ILE A 236 6.12 12.77 0.63
C ILE A 236 6.63 11.92 -0.52
N VAL A 237 5.73 11.51 -1.39
CA VAL A 237 6.01 10.74 -2.61
C VAL A 237 5.35 11.37 -3.83
N ALA A 238 6.00 11.27 -4.98
CA ALA A 238 5.42 11.68 -6.24
C ALA A 238 4.38 10.66 -6.72
N THR A 239 3.19 11.14 -7.08
CA THR A 239 2.09 10.34 -7.61
C THR A 239 1.54 10.97 -8.88
N PRO A 240 0.68 10.28 -9.67
CA PRO A 240 0.03 10.88 -10.84
C PRO A 240 -0.82 12.12 -10.53
N LEU A 241 -1.20 12.34 -9.28
CA LEU A 241 -1.95 13.50 -8.82
C LEU A 241 -1.07 14.57 -8.14
N GLY A 242 0.25 14.51 -8.33
CA GLY A 242 1.22 15.35 -7.64
C GLY A 242 1.76 14.71 -6.37
N GLU A 243 2.36 15.54 -5.52
CA GLU A 243 2.92 15.10 -4.24
C GLU A 243 1.83 14.66 -3.26
N ARG A 244 2.06 13.54 -2.57
CA ARG A 244 1.15 12.97 -1.58
C ARG A 244 1.93 12.43 -0.39
N TYR A 245 1.29 12.38 0.76
CA TYR A 245 1.86 11.74 1.94
C TYR A 245 1.99 10.22 1.74
N MET A 246 3.04 9.63 2.28
CA MET A 246 3.29 8.18 2.17
C MET A 246 2.12 7.34 2.69
N TYR A 247 1.42 7.76 3.75
CA TYR A 247 0.26 7.02 4.27
C TYR A 247 -0.88 6.91 3.25
N GLU A 248 -1.00 7.88 2.33
CA GLU A 248 -2.02 7.84 1.27
C GLU A 248 -1.79 6.68 0.28
N ILE A 249 -0.54 6.23 0.12
CA ILE A 249 -0.24 5.01 -0.65
C ILE A 249 -0.90 3.80 0.01
N THR A 250 -0.73 3.66 1.34
CA THR A 250 -1.36 2.57 2.11
C THR A 250 -2.88 2.66 2.04
N ALA A 251 -3.44 3.87 2.24
CA ALA A 251 -4.88 4.10 2.17
C ALA A 251 -5.45 3.79 0.78
N SER A 252 -4.80 4.29 -0.29
CA SER A 252 -5.24 4.04 -1.68
C SER A 252 -5.06 2.59 -2.10
N THR A 253 -4.02 1.91 -1.61
CA THR A 253 -3.83 0.46 -1.83
C THR A 253 -4.97 -0.32 -1.19
N LEU A 254 -5.23 -0.06 0.09
CA LEU A 254 -6.30 -0.71 0.84
C LEU A 254 -7.66 -0.46 0.17
N GLN A 255 -7.98 0.80 -0.15
CA GLN A 255 -9.24 1.17 -0.81
C GLN A 255 -9.39 0.50 -2.19
N THR A 256 -8.32 0.47 -3.00
CA THR A 256 -8.34 -0.20 -4.32
C THR A 256 -8.67 -1.68 -4.19
N VAL A 257 -8.13 -2.34 -3.16
CA VAL A 257 -8.38 -3.76 -2.90
C VAL A 257 -9.80 -3.98 -2.35
N LEU A 258 -10.27 -3.14 -1.43
CA LEU A 258 -11.63 -3.22 -0.87
C LEU A 258 -12.70 -3.01 -1.95
N ASP A 259 -12.50 -2.04 -2.83
CA ASP A 259 -13.41 -1.78 -3.96
C ASP A 259 -13.42 -2.92 -5.00
N GLY A 260 -12.41 -3.79 -5.02
CA GLY A 260 -12.25 -4.87 -6.00
C GLY A 260 -12.09 -4.38 -7.45
N LYS A 261 -11.77 -3.12 -7.65
CA LYS A 261 -11.73 -2.42 -8.95
C LYS A 261 -10.31 -2.06 -9.40
N ASN A 262 -9.34 -2.93 -9.14
CA ASN A 262 -7.99 -2.71 -9.62
C ASN A 262 -7.90 -2.81 -11.16
N ILE A 263 -7.17 -1.88 -11.75
CA ILE A 263 -6.94 -1.83 -13.20
C ILE A 263 -6.08 -3.03 -13.59
N GLN A 264 -6.51 -3.76 -14.62
CA GLN A 264 -5.77 -4.90 -15.15
C GLN A 264 -5.50 -4.69 -16.64
N ARG A 265 -4.32 -5.09 -17.09
CA ARG A 265 -4.05 -5.23 -18.51
C ARG A 265 -4.63 -6.57 -18.97
N ILE A 266 -5.40 -6.56 -20.04
CA ILE A 266 -5.97 -7.77 -20.63
C ILE A 266 -4.81 -8.59 -21.22
N ASP A 267 -4.78 -9.90 -20.99
CA ASP A 267 -3.66 -10.78 -21.43
C ASP A 267 -3.39 -10.73 -22.93
N ILE A 268 -4.42 -10.52 -23.73
CA ILE A 268 -4.32 -10.41 -25.20
C ILE A 268 -3.95 -9.01 -25.69
N SER A 269 -3.75 -8.03 -24.79
CA SER A 269 -3.52 -6.63 -25.17
C SER A 269 -2.30 -6.48 -26.10
N PHE A 270 -1.22 -7.23 -25.83
CA PHE A 270 -0.03 -7.22 -26.67
C PHE A 270 -0.32 -7.70 -28.11
N LEU A 271 -1.11 -8.77 -28.26
CA LEU A 271 -1.50 -9.27 -29.58
C LEU A 271 -2.36 -8.25 -30.34
N VAL A 272 -3.32 -7.62 -29.64
CA VAL A 272 -4.17 -6.57 -30.22
C VAL A 272 -3.34 -5.36 -30.64
N GLU A 273 -2.40 -4.90 -29.81
CA GLU A 273 -1.49 -3.81 -30.14
C GLU A 273 -0.64 -4.13 -31.38
N LEU A 274 -0.11 -5.36 -31.48
CA LEU A 274 0.68 -5.79 -32.64
C LEU A 274 -0.14 -5.85 -33.93
N VAL A 275 -1.36 -6.40 -33.85
CA VAL A 275 -2.27 -6.45 -35.00
C VAL A 275 -2.67 -5.05 -35.44
N LEU A 276 -2.98 -4.15 -34.50
CA LEU A 276 -3.30 -2.74 -34.82
C LEU A 276 -2.11 -2.02 -35.45
N ALA A 277 -0.90 -2.18 -34.91
CA ALA A 277 0.32 -1.61 -35.46
C ALA A 277 0.57 -2.09 -36.90
N PHE A 278 0.36 -3.39 -37.15
CA PHE A 278 0.46 -3.96 -38.50
C PHE A 278 -0.58 -3.37 -39.47
N ILE A 279 -1.84 -3.29 -39.06
CA ILE A 279 -2.92 -2.71 -39.87
C ILE A 279 -2.61 -1.22 -40.19
N ILE A 280 -2.21 -0.43 -39.19
CA ILE A 280 -1.86 0.98 -39.38
C ILE A 280 -0.67 1.10 -40.33
N GLY A 281 0.36 0.26 -40.18
CA GLY A 281 1.51 0.23 -41.09
C GLY A 281 1.10 -0.05 -42.54
N CYS A 282 0.23 -1.05 -42.76
CA CYS A 282 -0.30 -1.37 -44.09
C CYS A 282 -1.09 -0.19 -44.67
N VAL A 283 -1.94 0.45 -43.89
CA VAL A 283 -2.72 1.64 -44.33
C VAL A 283 -1.80 2.79 -44.75
N ILE A 284 -0.74 3.04 -43.94
CA ILE A 284 0.23 4.11 -44.28
C ILE A 284 0.95 3.80 -45.59
N ILE A 285 1.40 2.55 -45.81
CA ILE A 285 2.07 2.15 -47.06
C ILE A 285 1.14 2.26 -48.25
N LEU A 286 -0.11 1.83 -48.13
CA LEU A 286 -1.11 1.97 -49.22
C LEU A 286 -1.43 3.44 -49.54
N ALA A 287 -1.58 4.26 -48.49
CA ALA A 287 -1.81 5.69 -48.65
C ALA A 287 -0.62 6.37 -49.33
N ALA A 288 0.61 6.08 -48.91
CA ALA A 288 1.82 6.61 -49.51
C ALA A 288 1.95 6.25 -50.98
N ASN A 289 1.66 4.99 -51.36
CA ASN A 289 1.61 4.58 -52.75
C ASN A 289 0.52 5.33 -53.55
N TYR A 290 -0.69 5.43 -53.02
CA TYR A 290 -1.79 6.13 -53.64
C TYR A 290 -1.46 7.61 -53.90
N PHE A 291 -0.91 8.31 -52.92
CA PHE A 291 -0.48 9.72 -53.10
C PHE A 291 0.70 9.86 -54.07
N SER A 292 1.62 8.89 -54.14
CA SER A 292 2.70 8.87 -55.10
C SER A 292 2.18 8.74 -56.54
N TYR A 293 1.18 7.89 -56.78
CA TYR A 293 0.54 7.76 -58.10
C TYR A 293 -0.28 9.02 -58.49
N VAL A 294 -0.96 9.67 -57.51
CA VAL A 294 -1.70 10.90 -57.77
C VAL A 294 -0.76 12.04 -58.11
N THR A 295 0.37 12.20 -57.42
CA THR A 295 1.37 13.22 -57.76
C THR A 295 2.04 12.95 -59.11
N LEU A 296 2.32 11.75 -59.50
CA LEU A 296 2.81 11.35 -60.84
C LEU A 296 1.76 11.63 -61.93
N GLY A 297 0.48 11.35 -61.64
CA GLY A 297 -0.65 11.67 -62.59
C GLY A 297 -0.97 13.11 -62.80
N LEU A 298 -0.55 14.00 -61.88
CA LEU A 298 -0.71 15.45 -62.00
C LEU A 298 0.47 16.16 -62.67
N THR A 299 1.55 15.44 -62.94
CA THR A 299 2.76 15.96 -63.64
C THR A 299 2.83 15.59 -65.11
N PHE A 300 1.82 14.95 -65.64
CA PHE A 300 1.58 14.66 -67.04
C PHE A 300 0.24 15.36 -67.43
#